data_47268bc57064ab1c6ac7a2415aa8eb26
#
_entry.id   47268bc57064ab1c6ac7a2415aa8eb26
#
_cell.length_a   1.000
_cell.length_b   1.000
_cell.length_c   1.000
_cell.angle_alpha   90.00
_cell.angle_beta   90.00
_cell.angle_gamma   90.00
#
_symmetry.space_group_name_H-M   'P 1'
#
loop_
_entity.id
_entity.type
_entity.pdbx_description
1 polymer ?
#
loop_
_entity_poly.entity_id
_entity_poly.type
_entity_poly.pdbx_seq_one_letter_code
_entity_poly.pdbx_strand_id
1 'polypeptide(L)'
;RFFIIIVSLLFSSLSHAQSIADLARKAEEEKNPLHIYADVSSFQNGLAIASKYTEDGEYKYGVVDEEGVVYIPVNYDEISLFQEGNNYRDNVYKCQRNGKLGLVNAQDITLLQCEYSSIKHSGEYVYLIKNGKNGYAELKGTDEVKSLIPCIYDKLESYSKNAPMRATYNGK
;
A
#
# COMPACT_ATOMS: atom_id res chain seq x y z
N ARG A 1 -24.85 -40.65 42.78
CA ARG A 1 -25.77 -39.74 42.05
C ARG A 1 -25.45 -38.25 42.27
N PHE A 2 -25.02 -37.82 43.46
CA PHE A 2 -24.67 -36.41 43.75
C PHE A 2 -23.42 -35.92 42.99
N PHE A 3 -22.47 -36.78 42.73
CA PHE A 3 -21.18 -36.39 42.06
C PHE A 3 -21.41 -36.05 40.56
N ILE A 4 -22.31 -36.71 39.89
CA ILE A 4 -22.65 -36.47 38.46
C ILE A 4 -23.36 -35.12 38.29
N ILE A 5 -24.20 -34.71 39.25
CA ILE A 5 -24.94 -33.43 39.17
C ILE A 5 -24.00 -32.23 39.36
N ILE A 6 -23.00 -32.35 40.26
CA ILE A 6 -22.01 -31.30 40.50
C ILE A 6 -21.12 -31.13 39.28
N VAL A 7 -20.70 -32.21 38.63
CA VAL A 7 -19.90 -32.15 37.40
C VAL A 7 -20.66 -31.53 36.24
N SER A 8 -21.95 -31.85 36.07
CA SER A 8 -22.78 -31.25 35.01
C SER A 8 -23.05 -29.77 35.25
N LEU A 9 -23.21 -29.31 36.49
CA LEU A 9 -23.35 -27.89 36.82
C LEU A 9 -22.03 -27.10 36.62
N LEU A 10 -20.89 -27.71 36.91
CA LEU A 10 -19.59 -27.09 36.62
C LEU A 10 -19.32 -26.97 35.13
N PHE A 11 -19.65 -27.98 34.33
CA PHE A 11 -19.52 -27.92 32.86
C PHE A 11 -20.45 -26.87 32.23
N SER A 12 -21.69 -26.75 32.72
CA SER A 12 -22.64 -25.74 32.22
C SER A 12 -22.22 -24.32 32.60
N SER A 13 -21.66 -24.10 33.79
CA SER A 13 -21.13 -22.80 34.20
C SER A 13 -19.84 -22.41 33.44
N LEU A 14 -18.98 -23.39 33.12
CA LEU A 14 -17.79 -23.16 32.31
C LEU A 14 -18.12 -22.79 30.86
N SER A 15 -19.07 -23.48 30.25
CA SER A 15 -19.57 -23.18 28.90
C SER A 15 -20.24 -21.80 28.80
N HIS A 16 -20.99 -21.39 29.86
CA HIS A 16 -21.57 -20.05 29.93
C HIS A 16 -20.52 -18.95 30.10
N ALA A 17 -19.51 -19.17 30.94
CA ALA A 17 -18.41 -18.23 31.15
C ALA A 17 -17.57 -18.04 29.87
N GLN A 18 -17.30 -19.12 29.12
CA GLN A 18 -16.65 -19.06 27.83
C GLN A 18 -17.48 -18.30 26.79
N SER A 19 -18.80 -18.54 26.74
CA SER A 19 -19.73 -17.83 25.85
C SER A 19 -19.77 -16.32 26.13
N ILE A 20 -19.76 -15.91 27.40
CA ILE A 20 -19.75 -14.48 27.80
C ILE A 20 -18.41 -13.85 27.44
N ALA A 21 -17.29 -14.54 27.68
CA ALA A 21 -15.96 -14.05 27.31
C ALA A 21 -15.81 -13.89 25.78
N ASP A 22 -16.33 -14.83 25.00
CA ASP A 22 -16.35 -14.75 23.52
C ASP A 22 -17.23 -13.61 23.02
N LEU A 23 -18.38 -13.36 23.64
CA LEU A 23 -19.23 -12.21 23.31
C LEU A 23 -18.58 -10.88 23.68
N ALA A 24 -17.92 -10.80 24.84
CA ALA A 24 -17.19 -9.59 25.25
C ALA A 24 -16.02 -9.29 24.31
N ARG A 25 -15.25 -10.32 23.93
CA ARG A 25 -14.18 -10.19 22.96
C ARG A 25 -14.71 -9.71 21.59
N LYS A 26 -15.79 -10.31 21.11
CA LYS A 26 -16.43 -9.91 19.86
C LYS A 26 -16.93 -8.47 19.90
N ALA A 27 -17.48 -8.01 21.03
CA ALA A 27 -17.93 -6.64 21.21
C ALA A 27 -16.76 -5.64 21.28
N GLU A 28 -15.59 -6.04 21.78
CA GLU A 28 -14.37 -5.22 21.75
C GLU A 28 -13.74 -5.19 20.35
N GLU A 29 -13.72 -6.32 19.65
CA GLU A 29 -13.27 -6.39 18.25
C GLU A 29 -14.14 -5.51 17.34
N GLU A 30 -15.46 -5.50 17.54
CA GLU A 30 -16.39 -4.64 16.79
C GLU A 30 -16.20 -3.13 17.08
N LYS A 31 -15.60 -2.75 18.21
CA LYS A 31 -15.24 -1.36 18.54
C LYS A 31 -13.96 -0.90 17.88
N ASN A 32 -13.09 -1.82 17.47
CA ASN A 32 -11.86 -1.49 16.77
C ASN A 32 -12.09 -1.58 15.25
N PRO A 33 -12.21 -0.46 14.54
CA PRO A 33 -12.48 -0.47 13.09
C PRO A 33 -11.36 -1.15 12.28
N LEU A 34 -10.18 -1.32 12.86
CA LEU A 34 -9.01 -1.90 12.21
C LEU A 34 -8.88 -3.42 12.44
N HIS A 35 -9.75 -4.04 13.25
CA HIS A 35 -9.67 -5.49 13.59
C HIS A 35 -9.78 -6.43 12.38
N ILE A 36 -10.31 -5.96 11.25
CA ILE A 36 -10.47 -6.73 10.00
C ILE A 36 -9.16 -6.87 9.21
N TYR A 37 -8.13 -6.12 9.57
CA TYR A 37 -6.82 -6.17 8.93
C TYR A 37 -5.89 -7.13 9.67
N ALA A 38 -5.04 -7.83 8.92
CA ALA A 38 -4.04 -8.72 9.46
C ALA A 38 -2.87 -7.95 10.10
N ASP A 39 -2.54 -6.79 9.53
CA ASP A 39 -1.53 -5.87 10.04
C ASP A 39 -1.86 -4.44 9.64
N VAL A 40 -1.50 -3.48 10.51
CA VAL A 40 -1.61 -2.03 10.27
C VAL A 40 -0.33 -1.38 10.75
N SER A 41 0.33 -0.64 9.86
CA SER A 41 1.56 0.08 10.19
C SER A 41 1.30 1.24 11.17
N SER A 42 2.36 1.89 11.63
CA SER A 42 2.22 3.15 12.37
C SER A 42 1.58 4.22 11.48
N PHE A 43 0.67 5.01 12.06
CA PHE A 43 0.04 6.12 11.36
C PHE A 43 1.03 7.25 11.09
N GLN A 44 0.98 7.79 9.87
CA GLN A 44 1.73 8.97 9.44
C GLN A 44 0.75 9.93 8.79
N ASN A 45 0.64 11.14 9.34
CA ASN A 45 -0.35 12.14 8.90
C ASN A 45 -1.80 11.59 8.86
N GLY A 46 -2.17 10.75 9.84
CA GLY A 46 -3.49 10.14 9.96
C GLY A 46 -3.75 8.93 9.05
N LEU A 47 -2.76 8.49 8.28
CA LEU A 47 -2.88 7.34 7.37
C LEU A 47 -1.89 6.23 7.73
N ALA A 48 -2.30 4.98 7.56
CA ALA A 48 -1.49 3.79 7.77
C ALA A 48 -1.64 2.81 6.60
N ILE A 49 -0.58 2.06 6.33
CA ILE A 49 -0.64 0.93 5.41
C ILE A 49 -1.28 -0.23 6.17
N ALA A 50 -2.39 -0.72 5.64
CA ALA A 50 -3.09 -1.88 6.16
C ALA A 50 -2.99 -3.06 5.19
N SER A 51 -3.04 -4.25 5.75
CA SER A 51 -2.96 -5.49 4.96
C SER A 51 -3.99 -6.51 5.43
N LYS A 52 -4.42 -7.36 4.53
CA LYS A 52 -5.33 -8.48 4.81
C LYS A 52 -5.11 -9.64 3.85
N TYR A 53 -5.53 -10.81 4.26
CA TYR A 53 -5.66 -11.95 3.36
C TYR A 53 -6.95 -11.82 2.53
N THR A 54 -6.85 -12.10 1.24
CA THR A 54 -8.00 -12.27 0.35
C THR A 54 -8.64 -13.65 0.57
N GLU A 55 -9.81 -13.88 -0.02
CA GLU A 55 -10.48 -15.19 -0.01
C GLU A 55 -9.59 -16.30 -0.61
N ASP A 56 -8.77 -15.95 -1.60
CA ASP A 56 -7.81 -16.86 -2.24
C ASP A 56 -6.54 -17.10 -1.41
N GLY A 57 -6.44 -16.47 -0.23
CA GLY A 57 -5.29 -16.58 0.67
C GLY A 57 -4.08 -15.73 0.28
N GLU A 58 -4.21 -14.83 -0.69
CA GLU A 58 -3.17 -13.87 -1.02
C GLU A 58 -3.13 -12.73 0.00
N TYR A 59 -1.94 -12.22 0.27
CA TYR A 59 -1.74 -11.08 1.18
C TYR A 59 -1.70 -9.79 0.38
N LYS A 60 -2.64 -8.87 0.66
CA LYS A 60 -2.77 -7.60 -0.08
C LYS A 60 -2.70 -6.40 0.86
N TYR A 61 -2.27 -5.28 0.29
CA TYR A 61 -2.01 -4.03 0.98
C TYR A 61 -2.86 -2.89 0.42
N GLY A 62 -3.18 -1.93 1.29
CA GLY A 62 -3.85 -0.67 0.98
C GLY A 62 -3.54 0.39 2.03
N VAL A 63 -4.30 1.47 2.06
CA VAL A 63 -4.13 2.57 3.02
C VAL A 63 -5.46 2.90 3.67
N VAL A 64 -5.44 3.07 4.99
CA VAL A 64 -6.61 3.38 5.83
C VAL A 64 -6.28 4.50 6.82
N ASP A 65 -7.30 5.13 7.38
CA ASP A 65 -7.16 6.02 8.54
C ASP A 65 -7.44 5.29 9.88
N GLU A 66 -7.38 6.04 10.98
CA GLU A 66 -7.60 5.53 12.34
C GLU A 66 -9.03 5.03 12.56
N GLU A 67 -10.01 5.54 11.82
CA GLU A 67 -11.41 5.14 11.83
C GLU A 67 -11.68 3.94 10.90
N GLY A 68 -10.66 3.43 10.20
CA GLY A 68 -10.77 2.31 9.26
C GLY A 68 -11.36 2.67 7.90
N VAL A 69 -11.47 3.98 7.59
CA VAL A 69 -11.87 4.42 6.26
C VAL A 69 -10.78 4.10 5.25
N VAL A 70 -11.14 3.46 4.16
CA VAL A 70 -10.21 3.04 3.11
C VAL A 70 -9.93 4.21 2.17
N TYR A 71 -8.69 4.65 2.12
CA TYR A 71 -8.17 5.67 1.20
C TYR A 71 -7.64 5.06 -0.08
N ILE A 72 -6.86 3.98 0.03
CA ILE A 72 -6.40 3.18 -1.11
C ILE A 72 -6.86 1.75 -0.89
N PRO A 73 -7.60 1.13 -1.83
CA PRO A 73 -8.12 -0.23 -1.70
C PRO A 73 -7.04 -1.26 -1.36
N VAL A 74 -7.37 -2.21 -0.46
CA VAL A 74 -6.45 -3.28 -0.04
C VAL A 74 -6.43 -4.38 -1.10
N ASN A 75 -5.79 -4.09 -2.25
CA ASN A 75 -5.74 -4.96 -3.42
C ASN A 75 -4.38 -4.92 -4.17
N TYR A 76 -3.38 -4.29 -3.58
CA TYR A 76 -2.01 -4.26 -4.11
C TYR A 76 -1.17 -5.37 -3.51
N ASP A 77 -0.22 -5.92 -4.30
CA ASP A 77 0.74 -6.92 -3.83
C ASP A 77 1.74 -6.32 -2.84
N GLU A 78 2.10 -5.06 -3.05
CA GLU A 78 2.91 -4.24 -2.16
C GLU A 78 2.49 -2.78 -2.27
N ILE A 79 2.64 -2.03 -1.16
CA ILE A 79 2.48 -0.58 -1.13
C ILE A 79 3.47 0.03 -0.14
N SER A 80 4.01 1.18 -0.47
CA SER A 80 4.91 1.93 0.42
C SER A 80 4.83 3.42 0.09
N LEU A 81 5.14 4.30 1.04
CA LEU A 81 5.31 5.71 0.74
C LEU A 81 6.37 5.92 -0.34
N PHE A 82 6.11 6.80 -1.29
CA PHE A 82 7.06 7.10 -2.35
C PHE A 82 8.19 7.97 -1.82
N GLN A 83 9.41 7.43 -1.89
CA GLN A 83 10.60 8.08 -1.36
C GLN A 83 11.22 9.05 -2.38
N GLU A 84 11.43 10.29 -1.97
CA GLU A 84 12.17 11.34 -2.69
C GLU A 84 13.49 11.65 -1.98
N GLY A 85 14.60 11.07 -2.47
CA GLY A 85 15.90 11.20 -1.81
C GLY A 85 15.86 10.61 -0.40
N ASN A 86 16.12 11.45 0.63
CA ASN A 86 16.07 11.05 2.04
C ASN A 86 14.69 11.30 2.69
N ASN A 87 13.75 11.87 1.96
CA ASN A 87 12.39 12.17 2.45
C ASN A 87 11.35 11.31 1.72
N TYR A 88 10.15 11.25 2.28
CA TYR A 88 8.99 10.68 1.62
C TYR A 88 8.15 11.82 1.04
N ARG A 89 7.55 11.58 -0.14
CA ARG A 89 6.52 12.46 -0.66
C ARG A 89 5.21 12.14 0.04
N ASP A 90 4.72 13.07 0.83
CA ASP A 90 3.46 12.92 1.55
C ASP A 90 2.32 12.56 0.58
N ASN A 91 1.48 11.63 1.01
CA ASN A 91 0.29 11.20 0.27
C ASN A 91 0.52 10.61 -1.14
N VAL A 92 1.76 10.25 -1.50
CA VAL A 92 2.07 9.50 -2.72
C VAL A 92 2.68 8.16 -2.34
N TYR A 93 2.14 7.10 -2.92
CA TYR A 93 2.52 5.73 -2.63
C TYR A 93 3.03 5.04 -3.90
N LYS A 94 4.13 4.31 -3.75
CA LYS A 94 4.58 3.34 -4.74
C LYS A 94 3.85 2.04 -4.48
N CYS A 95 3.13 1.56 -5.48
CA CYS A 95 2.35 0.34 -5.41
C CYS A 95 2.85 -0.71 -6.41
N GLN A 96 2.56 -1.96 -6.11
CA GLN A 96 2.87 -3.09 -6.99
C GLN A 96 1.61 -3.91 -7.27
N ARG A 97 1.45 -4.33 -8.52
CA ARG A 97 0.41 -5.28 -8.94
C ARG A 97 0.97 -6.17 -10.04
N ASN A 98 0.85 -7.48 -9.88
CA ASN A 98 1.37 -8.49 -10.82
C ASN A 98 2.88 -8.28 -11.13
N GLY A 99 3.68 -7.98 -10.10
CA GLY A 99 5.11 -7.75 -10.23
C GLY A 99 5.50 -6.45 -10.95
N LYS A 100 4.54 -5.55 -11.22
CA LYS A 100 4.78 -4.25 -11.87
C LYS A 100 4.49 -3.12 -10.90
N LEU A 101 5.33 -2.09 -10.97
CA LEU A 101 5.28 -0.91 -10.11
C LEU A 101 4.43 0.19 -10.74
N GLY A 102 3.72 0.93 -9.90
CA GLY A 102 2.96 2.13 -10.22
C GLY A 102 3.07 3.18 -9.12
N LEU A 103 2.41 4.31 -9.31
CA LEU A 103 2.22 5.34 -8.29
C LEU A 103 0.74 5.66 -8.16
N VAL A 104 0.28 5.82 -6.92
CA VAL A 104 -1.08 6.22 -6.56
C VAL A 104 -1.00 7.24 -5.43
N ASN A 105 -1.92 8.18 -5.38
CA ASN A 105 -2.01 9.10 -4.24
C ASN A 105 -3.03 8.62 -3.19
N ALA A 106 -3.07 9.32 -2.05
CA ALA A 106 -3.98 8.99 -0.95
C ALA A 106 -5.48 9.17 -1.29
N GLN A 107 -5.83 9.79 -2.40
CA GLN A 107 -7.20 9.90 -2.92
C GLN A 107 -7.54 8.78 -3.93
N ASP A 108 -6.72 7.73 -4.00
CA ASP A 108 -6.82 6.62 -4.96
C ASP A 108 -6.70 7.07 -6.44
N ILE A 109 -6.07 8.25 -6.69
CA ILE A 109 -5.78 8.71 -8.05
C ILE A 109 -4.52 8.01 -8.54
N THR A 110 -4.64 7.25 -9.61
CA THR A 110 -3.49 6.61 -10.26
C THR A 110 -2.66 7.66 -11.01
N LEU A 111 -1.44 7.91 -10.52
CA LEU A 111 -0.46 8.78 -11.15
C LEU A 111 0.33 8.06 -12.25
N LEU A 112 0.76 6.84 -11.95
CA LEU A 112 1.43 5.94 -12.91
C LEU A 112 0.83 4.54 -12.77
N GLN A 113 0.39 3.96 -13.88
CA GLN A 113 -0.15 2.60 -13.90
C GLN A 113 0.90 1.57 -13.43
N CYS A 114 0.44 0.44 -12.86
CA CYS A 114 1.33 -0.67 -12.51
C CYS A 114 1.83 -1.41 -13.75
N GLU A 115 2.82 -0.82 -14.43
CA GLU A 115 3.37 -1.35 -15.68
C GLU A 115 4.91 -1.24 -15.77
N TYR A 116 5.53 -0.62 -14.77
CA TYR A 116 6.97 -0.38 -14.75
C TYR A 116 7.70 -1.49 -13.99
N SER A 117 8.92 -1.81 -14.45
CA SER A 117 9.84 -2.68 -13.71
C SER A 117 10.69 -1.93 -12.70
N SER A 118 10.80 -0.61 -12.84
CA SER A 118 11.46 0.26 -11.88
C SER A 118 10.84 1.66 -11.88
N ILE A 119 10.66 2.20 -10.68
CA ILE A 119 10.25 3.58 -10.42
C ILE A 119 11.18 4.11 -9.33
N LYS A 120 11.97 5.15 -9.63
CA LYS A 120 12.92 5.76 -8.70
C LYS A 120 12.88 7.27 -8.82
N HIS A 121 13.03 7.94 -7.69
CA HIS A 121 13.24 9.38 -7.67
C HIS A 121 14.63 9.74 -8.26
N SER A 122 14.71 10.78 -9.09
CA SER A 122 15.94 11.25 -9.71
C SER A 122 15.88 12.78 -9.90
N GLY A 123 16.34 13.53 -8.91
CA GLY A 123 16.25 14.98 -8.91
C GLY A 123 14.81 15.49 -8.86
N GLU A 124 14.36 16.18 -9.87
CA GLU A 124 12.96 16.68 -10.00
C GLU A 124 12.05 15.70 -10.75
N TYR A 125 12.61 14.58 -11.22
CA TYR A 125 11.92 13.59 -12.04
C TYR A 125 11.81 12.25 -11.34
N VAL A 126 10.87 11.50 -11.79
CA VAL A 126 10.73 10.07 -11.49
C VAL A 126 11.28 9.29 -12.67
N TYR A 127 12.35 8.56 -12.44
CA TYR A 127 12.98 7.68 -13.43
C TYR A 127 12.18 6.39 -13.56
N LEU A 128 11.89 6.02 -14.78
CA LEU A 128 11.01 4.91 -15.13
C LEU A 128 11.74 3.90 -16.01
N ILE A 129 11.52 2.61 -15.73
CA ILE A 129 11.92 1.53 -16.64
C ILE A 129 10.69 0.68 -16.95
N LYS A 130 10.42 0.51 -18.24
CA LYS A 130 9.38 -0.38 -18.75
C LYS A 130 9.94 -1.17 -19.94
N ASN A 131 9.83 -2.50 -19.91
CA ASN A 131 10.33 -3.40 -20.97
C ASN A 131 11.81 -3.16 -21.33
N GLY A 132 12.66 -2.88 -20.32
CA GLY A 132 14.08 -2.61 -20.50
C GLY A 132 14.41 -1.24 -21.10
N LYS A 133 13.41 -0.40 -21.36
CA LYS A 133 13.59 0.97 -21.86
C LYS A 133 13.35 1.99 -20.77
N ASN A 134 14.01 3.13 -20.91
CA ASN A 134 14.06 4.21 -19.94
C ASN A 134 13.10 5.34 -20.30
N GLY A 135 12.50 5.94 -19.29
CA GLY A 135 11.62 7.10 -19.38
C GLY A 135 11.70 7.95 -18.13
N TYR A 136 11.01 9.08 -18.13
CA TYR A 136 10.87 9.97 -16.98
C TYR A 136 9.44 10.48 -16.84
N ALA A 137 9.01 10.70 -15.60
CA ALA A 137 7.82 11.47 -15.28
C ALA A 137 8.19 12.65 -14.38
N GLU A 138 7.51 13.77 -14.56
CA GLU A 138 7.54 14.91 -13.64
C GLU A 138 6.21 14.96 -12.91
N LEU A 139 6.24 14.84 -11.58
CA LEU A 139 5.05 14.93 -10.75
C LEU A 139 4.83 16.38 -10.31
N LYS A 140 3.60 16.87 -10.47
CA LYS A 140 3.16 18.16 -9.97
C LYS A 140 2.25 17.95 -8.76
N GLY A 141 2.73 18.37 -7.59
CA GLY A 141 2.00 18.07 -6.35
C GLY A 141 1.84 16.57 -6.12
N THR A 142 0.69 16.17 -5.61
CA THR A 142 0.36 14.78 -5.24
C THR A 142 -0.70 14.14 -6.14
N ASP A 143 -1.19 14.83 -7.15
CA ASP A 143 -2.39 14.46 -7.91
C ASP A 143 -2.22 14.50 -9.44
N GLU A 144 -1.09 14.99 -9.94
CA GLU A 144 -0.89 15.18 -11.37
C GLU A 144 0.50 14.73 -11.85
N VAL A 145 0.55 14.07 -13.00
CA VAL A 145 1.75 13.89 -13.80
C VAL A 145 1.80 15.04 -14.83
N LYS A 146 2.70 16.01 -14.59
CA LYS A 146 2.86 17.20 -15.43
C LYS A 146 3.41 16.86 -16.81
N SER A 147 4.38 15.96 -16.86
CA SER A 147 4.99 15.52 -18.10
C SER A 147 5.45 14.08 -18.03
N LEU A 148 5.41 13.39 -19.14
CA LEU A 148 5.86 12.01 -19.27
C LEU A 148 6.74 11.86 -20.52
N ILE A 149 8.01 11.46 -20.31
CA ILE A 149 8.88 10.97 -21.37
C ILE A 149 8.70 9.46 -21.43
N PRO A 150 8.20 8.91 -22.55
CA PRO A 150 7.86 7.49 -22.62
C PRO A 150 9.10 6.60 -22.52
N CYS A 151 8.91 5.37 -21.99
CA CYS A 151 9.97 4.38 -21.88
C CYS A 151 10.27 3.72 -23.25
N ILE A 152 10.95 4.46 -24.13
CA ILE A 152 11.38 4.00 -25.46
C ILE A 152 12.90 4.09 -25.66
N TYR A 153 13.60 4.76 -24.77
CA TYR A 153 15.04 5.07 -24.90
C TYR A 153 15.90 3.96 -24.30
N ASP A 154 17.04 3.69 -24.92
CA ASP A 154 18.04 2.77 -24.39
C ASP A 154 18.76 3.36 -23.19
N LYS A 155 18.97 4.68 -23.21
CA LYS A 155 19.57 5.44 -22.12
C LYS A 155 18.97 6.85 -22.07
N LEU A 156 18.71 7.32 -20.86
CA LEU A 156 18.34 8.70 -20.57
C LEU A 156 19.23 9.23 -19.47
N GLU A 157 19.87 10.36 -19.70
CA GLU A 157 20.75 11.03 -18.74
C GLU A 157 20.31 12.47 -18.55
N SER A 158 20.07 12.86 -17.29
CA SER A 158 19.84 14.25 -16.91
C SER A 158 21.02 14.69 -16.06
N TYR A 159 21.71 15.75 -16.48
CA TYR A 159 22.90 16.24 -15.77
C TYR A 159 22.58 17.35 -14.77
N SER A 160 21.53 18.11 -14.98
CA SER A 160 21.06 19.14 -14.05
C SER A 160 19.66 19.65 -14.44
N LYS A 161 19.05 20.42 -13.52
CA LYS A 161 17.73 21.05 -13.73
C LYS A 161 17.62 21.87 -15.02
N ASN A 162 18.73 22.50 -15.45
CA ASN A 162 18.77 23.42 -16.59
C ASN A 162 19.55 22.86 -17.79
N ALA A 163 20.03 21.62 -17.73
CA ALA A 163 20.72 20.98 -18.84
C ALA A 163 19.74 20.16 -19.69
N PRO A 164 19.87 20.16 -21.01
CA PRO A 164 19.06 19.30 -21.86
C PRO A 164 19.31 17.83 -21.52
N MET A 165 18.23 17.05 -21.47
CA MET A 165 18.31 15.62 -21.28
C MET A 165 18.94 14.97 -22.50
N ARG A 166 19.94 14.10 -22.27
CA ARG A 166 20.55 13.30 -23.35
C ARG A 166 19.84 11.97 -23.44
N ALA A 167 19.40 11.61 -24.63
CA ALA A 167 18.71 10.36 -24.91
C ALA A 167 19.51 9.54 -25.94
N THR A 168 19.58 8.23 -25.75
CA THR A 168 20.06 7.27 -26.75
C THR A 168 18.86 6.43 -27.19
N TYR A 169 18.63 6.35 -28.49
CA TYR A 169 17.55 5.59 -29.10
C TYR A 169 18.12 4.71 -30.22
N ASN A 170 17.86 3.39 -30.16
CA ASN A 170 18.40 2.39 -31.08
C ASN A 170 19.93 2.49 -31.27
N GLY A 171 20.64 2.68 -30.14
CA GLY A 171 22.10 2.76 -30.14
C GLY A 171 22.70 4.05 -30.70
N LYS A 172 21.89 5.07 -30.96
CA LYS A 172 22.29 6.38 -31.51
C LYS A 172 21.94 7.51 -30.58
#